data_2f2fa27db6f81f9fa1f0c2f4417cfbee
#
_entry.id   2f2fa27db6f81f9fa1f0c2f4417cfbee
#
_cell.length_a   1.000
_cell.length_b   1.000
_cell.length_c   1.000
_cell.angle_alpha   90.00
_cell.angle_beta   90.00
_cell.angle_gamma   90.00
#
_symmetry.space_group_name_H-M   'P 1'
#
loop_
_entity.id
_entity.type
_entity.pdbx_description
1 polymer ?
#
loop_
_entity_poly.entity_id
_entity_poly.type
_entity_poly.pdbx_seq_one_letter_code
_entity_poly.pdbx_strand_id
1 'polypeptide(L)'
;LMAVFDYVAADAGGRTVTGTLTAVDEATARALLGKKKLMPLELSVGRSVGGAKAKTAAKGGKLDSRTLALTTRQLATLVTVAPLEEALRAIALQAERPAVRNVLEGVHAGVMEGRRLSDAMSLQGQAFPPLYRAMVAAGEASGALAAILERLADGLERDQVVRGKVITALVYPAVLAVVALGVITALMMFVVPKVVDQFDSMNQTLPLLTRLV
;
A
#
# COMPACT_ATOMS: atom_id res chain seq x y z
N LEU A 1 30.70 -15.90 26.12
CA LEU A 1 29.48 -15.15 25.86
C LEU A 1 29.42 -14.84 24.36
N MET A 2 28.36 -15.27 23.67
CA MET A 2 28.18 -14.95 22.24
C MET A 2 27.62 -13.54 22.13
N ALA A 3 28.26 -12.70 21.32
CA ALA A 3 27.80 -11.35 21.00
C ALA A 3 27.14 -11.32 19.61
N VAL A 4 26.16 -10.46 19.41
CA VAL A 4 25.53 -10.23 18.12
C VAL A 4 26.23 -9.06 17.45
N PHE A 5 26.66 -9.26 16.22
CA PHE A 5 27.33 -8.23 15.40
C PHE A 5 26.42 -7.87 14.23
N ASP A 6 26.21 -6.57 14.03
CA ASP A 6 25.59 -6.04 12.84
C ASP A 6 26.66 -5.78 11.79
N TYR A 7 26.43 -6.25 10.56
CA TYR A 7 27.42 -6.07 9.48
C TYR A 7 26.83 -5.43 8.25
N VAL A 8 27.67 -4.62 7.60
CA VAL A 8 27.49 -4.15 6.23
C VAL A 8 28.65 -4.75 5.43
N ALA A 9 28.36 -5.56 4.43
CA ALA A 9 29.34 -6.26 3.62
C ALA A 9 29.05 -6.11 2.13
N ALA A 10 30.07 -6.19 1.30
CA ALA A 10 29.94 -6.24 -0.16
C ALA A 10 30.00 -7.69 -0.65
N ASP A 11 29.11 -8.06 -1.55
CA ASP A 11 29.12 -9.32 -2.29
C ASP A 11 30.16 -9.25 -3.43
N ALA A 12 30.56 -10.40 -3.98
CA ALA A 12 31.49 -10.51 -5.11
C ALA A 12 31.05 -9.68 -6.36
N GLY A 13 29.80 -9.28 -6.44
CA GLY A 13 29.24 -8.39 -7.46
C GLY A 13 29.24 -6.90 -7.10
N GLY A 14 29.86 -6.47 -5.99
CA GLY A 14 29.88 -5.08 -5.53
C GLY A 14 28.56 -4.58 -4.90
N ARG A 15 27.60 -5.46 -4.62
CA ARG A 15 26.35 -5.10 -3.99
C ARG A 15 26.48 -5.11 -2.47
N THR A 16 25.99 -4.06 -1.82
CA THR A 16 25.98 -3.96 -0.36
C THR A 16 24.91 -4.86 0.25
N VAL A 17 25.33 -5.76 1.13
CA VAL A 17 24.46 -6.68 1.89
C VAL A 17 24.59 -6.35 3.38
N THR A 18 23.47 -6.15 4.06
CA THR A 18 23.41 -5.90 5.50
C THR A 18 22.78 -7.09 6.21
N GLY A 19 23.25 -7.40 7.42
CA GLY A 19 22.69 -8.49 8.20
C GLY A 19 23.26 -8.55 9.62
N THR A 20 22.80 -9.53 10.39
CA THR A 20 23.27 -9.80 11.75
C THR A 20 23.96 -11.15 11.82
N LEU A 21 25.01 -11.25 12.62
CA LEU A 21 25.81 -12.44 12.81
C LEU A 21 26.11 -12.61 14.30
N THR A 22 25.97 -13.85 14.80
CA THR A 22 26.37 -14.17 16.18
C THR A 22 27.78 -14.76 16.19
N ALA A 23 28.68 -14.14 16.92
CA ALA A 23 30.05 -14.60 17.07
C ALA A 23 30.60 -14.36 18.50
N VAL A 24 31.68 -15.01 18.84
CA VAL A 24 32.32 -14.85 20.17
C VAL A 24 33.09 -13.54 20.22
N ASP A 25 33.69 -13.16 19.11
CA ASP A 25 34.50 -11.95 18.94
C ASP A 25 34.38 -11.40 17.51
N GLU A 26 34.92 -10.20 17.30
CA GLU A 26 34.92 -9.52 16.00
C GLU A 26 35.75 -10.28 14.95
N ALA A 27 36.83 -10.91 15.35
CA ALA A 27 37.72 -11.68 14.47
C ALA A 27 36.96 -12.91 13.91
N THR A 28 36.23 -13.63 14.77
CA THR A 28 35.36 -14.74 14.38
C THR A 28 34.22 -14.29 13.47
N ALA A 29 33.62 -13.12 13.73
CA ALA A 29 32.61 -12.55 12.89
C ALA A 29 33.11 -12.25 11.47
N ARG A 30 34.29 -11.66 11.34
CA ARG A 30 34.97 -11.41 10.05
C ARG A 30 35.30 -12.70 9.31
N ALA A 31 35.78 -13.72 10.01
CA ALA A 31 36.07 -15.02 9.41
C ALA A 31 34.82 -15.73 8.88
N LEU A 32 33.70 -15.61 9.58
CA LEU A 32 32.42 -16.18 9.15
C LEU A 32 31.84 -15.45 7.92
N LEU A 33 32.02 -14.11 7.82
CA LEU A 33 31.66 -13.34 6.63
C LEU A 33 32.52 -13.71 5.43
N GLY A 34 33.81 -13.90 5.63
CA GLY A 34 34.74 -14.37 4.59
C GLY A 34 34.37 -15.74 4.04
N LYS A 35 33.90 -16.70 4.87
CA LYS A 35 33.36 -18.00 4.43
C LYS A 35 32.09 -17.85 3.57
N LYS A 36 31.33 -16.81 3.79
CA LYS A 36 30.13 -16.49 2.98
C LYS A 36 30.45 -15.67 1.72
N LYS A 37 31.74 -15.45 1.40
CA LYS A 37 32.23 -14.63 0.28
C LYS A 37 31.74 -13.18 0.34
N LEU A 38 31.54 -12.66 1.55
CA LEU A 38 31.16 -11.28 1.81
C LEU A 38 32.35 -10.52 2.38
N MET A 39 32.69 -9.38 1.79
CA MET A 39 33.72 -8.49 2.31
C MET A 39 33.12 -7.51 3.32
N PRO A 40 33.47 -7.58 4.61
CA PRO A 40 32.93 -6.66 5.61
C PRO A 40 33.41 -5.24 5.35
N LEU A 41 32.49 -4.30 5.15
CA LEU A 41 32.74 -2.87 5.03
C LEU A 41 32.66 -2.20 6.41
N GLU A 42 31.71 -2.64 7.23
CA GLU A 42 31.47 -2.11 8.56
C GLU A 42 30.97 -3.25 9.48
N LEU A 43 31.53 -3.33 10.67
CA LEU A 43 31.15 -4.30 11.69
C LEU A 43 30.98 -3.56 13.02
N SER A 44 29.79 -3.62 13.60
CA SER A 44 29.49 -3.01 14.87
C SER A 44 28.95 -4.05 15.87
N VAL A 45 29.38 -3.94 17.12
CA VAL A 45 28.85 -4.78 18.20
C VAL A 45 27.44 -4.33 18.49
N GLY A 46 26.45 -5.13 18.07
CA GLY A 46 25.06 -4.91 18.38
C GLY A 46 24.83 -5.05 19.88
N ARG A 47 24.41 -4.00 20.57
CA ARG A 47 23.85 -4.13 21.91
C ARG A 47 22.60 -5.01 21.81
N SER A 48 22.58 -6.15 22.50
CA SER A 48 21.44 -7.03 22.59
C SER A 48 20.30 -6.29 23.32
N VAL A 49 19.51 -5.58 22.56
CA VAL A 49 18.12 -5.26 22.90
C VAL A 49 17.27 -6.15 22.01
N GLY A 50 16.45 -6.99 22.63
CA GLY A 50 15.73 -8.10 22.03
C GLY A 50 15.16 -7.81 20.65
N GLY A 51 15.36 -8.79 19.80
CA GLY A 51 14.89 -8.99 18.42
C GLY A 51 13.83 -8.06 17.87
N ALA A 52 14.18 -6.81 17.61
CA ALA A 52 13.52 -6.03 16.60
C ALA A 52 14.44 -6.04 15.39
N LYS A 53 14.13 -6.90 14.39
CA LYS A 53 14.56 -6.64 13.03
C LYS A 53 14.39 -5.14 12.81
N ALA A 54 15.48 -4.40 12.60
CA ALA A 54 15.39 -3.14 11.89
C ALA A 54 14.81 -3.50 10.52
N LYS A 55 13.49 -3.55 10.45
CA LYS A 55 12.78 -3.45 9.19
C LYS A 55 13.30 -2.15 8.60
N THR A 56 14.13 -2.25 7.52
CA THR A 56 14.14 -1.22 6.50
C THR A 56 12.77 -0.56 6.58
N ALA A 57 12.76 0.76 6.81
CA ALA A 57 11.52 1.52 6.85
C ALA A 57 10.70 1.03 5.66
N ALA A 58 9.75 0.18 5.93
CA ALA A 58 8.87 -0.35 4.90
C ALA A 58 8.29 0.93 4.32
N LYS A 59 8.62 1.24 3.06
CA LYS A 59 7.98 2.30 2.30
C LYS A 59 6.51 2.16 2.64
N GLY A 60 5.99 3.09 3.46
CA GLY A 60 4.64 3.00 3.98
C GLY A 60 3.71 2.79 2.80
N GLY A 61 3.15 1.60 2.66
CA GLY A 61 2.25 1.27 1.58
C GLY A 61 1.12 2.30 1.61
N LYS A 62 0.64 2.72 0.45
CA LYS A 62 -0.50 3.63 0.34
C LYS A 62 -1.64 3.07 1.20
N LEU A 63 -2.16 3.88 2.12
CA LEU A 63 -3.35 3.51 2.88
C LEU A 63 -4.52 3.41 1.90
N ASP A 64 -5.28 2.33 2.01
CA ASP A 64 -6.53 2.19 1.29
C ASP A 64 -7.47 3.34 1.65
N SER A 65 -8.22 3.85 0.66
CA SER A 65 -9.12 5.01 0.83
C SER A 65 -10.09 4.82 2.00
N ARG A 66 -10.60 3.60 2.20
CA ARG A 66 -11.48 3.26 3.31
C ARG A 66 -10.76 3.36 4.67
N THR A 67 -9.56 2.81 4.74
CA THR A 67 -8.74 2.87 5.97
C THR A 67 -8.36 4.30 6.29
N LEU A 68 -7.97 5.10 5.28
CA LEU A 68 -7.64 6.51 5.48
C LEU A 68 -8.84 7.29 6.03
N ALA A 69 -10.04 7.09 5.47
CA ALA A 69 -11.25 7.77 5.95
C ALA A 69 -11.58 7.40 7.41
N LEU A 70 -11.57 6.10 7.73
CA LEU A 70 -11.83 5.62 9.09
C LEU A 70 -10.82 6.16 10.09
N THR A 71 -9.52 6.10 9.76
CA THR A 71 -8.46 6.61 10.62
C THR A 71 -8.57 8.12 10.82
N THR A 72 -8.93 8.86 9.74
CA THR A 72 -9.13 10.31 9.81
C THR A 72 -10.33 10.66 10.68
N ARG A 73 -11.44 9.94 10.56
CA ARG A 73 -12.63 10.11 11.40
C ARG A 73 -12.32 9.86 12.88
N GLN A 74 -11.62 8.76 13.18
CA GLN A 74 -11.19 8.47 14.55
C GLN A 74 -10.28 9.55 15.10
N LEU A 75 -9.32 10.01 14.30
CA LEU A 75 -8.40 11.08 14.70
C LEU A 75 -9.14 12.40 14.95
N ALA A 76 -10.05 12.78 14.04
CA ALA A 76 -10.87 13.99 14.20
C ALA A 76 -11.66 13.98 15.50
N THR A 77 -12.28 12.85 15.84
CA THR A 77 -13.05 12.69 17.06
C THR A 77 -12.16 12.73 18.31
N LEU A 78 -11.04 12.01 18.29
CA LEU A 78 -10.17 11.91 19.48
C LEU A 78 -9.42 13.20 19.78
N VAL A 79 -8.98 13.95 18.77
CA VAL A 79 -8.26 15.24 18.97
C VAL A 79 -9.13 16.31 19.60
N THR A 80 -10.46 16.15 19.61
CA THR A 80 -11.36 17.08 20.35
C THR A 80 -11.36 16.86 21.86
N VAL A 81 -11.01 15.65 22.31
CA VAL A 81 -11.14 15.23 23.72
C VAL A 81 -9.81 14.80 24.35
N ALA A 82 -8.80 14.55 23.56
CA ALA A 82 -7.50 14.06 24.02
C ALA A 82 -6.34 14.76 23.27
N PRO A 83 -5.14 14.82 23.87
CA PRO A 83 -3.93 15.26 23.16
C PRO A 83 -3.68 14.44 21.91
N LEU A 84 -3.08 15.09 20.89
CA LEU A 84 -2.79 14.47 19.60
C LEU A 84 -1.98 13.16 19.71
N GLU A 85 -0.99 13.13 20.60
CA GLU A 85 -0.15 11.96 20.86
C GLU A 85 -0.94 10.77 21.38
N GLU A 86 -1.85 11.00 22.33
CA GLU A 86 -2.71 9.96 22.89
C GLU A 86 -3.71 9.45 21.85
N ALA A 87 -4.28 10.36 21.05
CA ALA A 87 -5.18 10.03 19.96
C ALA A 87 -4.49 9.11 18.93
N LEU A 88 -3.28 9.47 18.49
CA LEU A 88 -2.49 8.67 17.55
C LEU A 88 -2.14 7.29 18.11
N ARG A 89 -1.73 7.23 19.38
CA ARG A 89 -1.42 5.99 20.08
C ARG A 89 -2.65 5.07 20.17
N ALA A 90 -3.79 5.62 20.55
CA ALA A 90 -5.03 4.86 20.68
C ALA A 90 -5.45 4.25 19.34
N ILE A 91 -5.38 5.01 18.24
CA ILE A 91 -5.73 4.53 16.90
C ILE A 91 -4.72 3.48 16.43
N ALA A 92 -3.43 3.67 16.69
CA ALA A 92 -2.40 2.70 16.32
C ALA A 92 -2.63 1.34 17.01
N LEU A 93 -3.00 1.34 18.28
CA LEU A 93 -3.30 0.12 19.03
C LEU A 93 -4.55 -0.60 18.51
N GLN A 94 -5.55 0.14 18.05
CA GLN A 94 -6.80 -0.42 17.48
C GLN A 94 -6.65 -0.89 16.04
N ALA A 95 -5.55 -0.53 15.36
CA ALA A 95 -5.34 -0.90 13.97
C ALA A 95 -5.18 -2.42 13.81
N GLU A 96 -6.13 -3.06 13.11
CA GLU A 96 -6.13 -4.51 12.84
C GLU A 96 -5.00 -4.90 11.87
N ARG A 97 -4.75 -4.06 10.85
CA ARG A 97 -3.74 -4.32 9.82
C ARG A 97 -2.36 -3.87 10.28
N PRO A 98 -1.36 -4.76 10.33
CA PRO A 98 0.00 -4.40 10.75
C PRO A 98 0.62 -3.24 9.94
N ALA A 99 0.31 -3.17 8.65
CA ALA A 99 0.78 -2.08 7.78
C ALA A 99 0.23 -0.72 8.21
N VAL A 100 -1.04 -0.64 8.60
CA VAL A 100 -1.69 0.58 9.11
C VAL A 100 -1.11 0.96 10.47
N ARG A 101 -0.97 -0.01 11.36
CA ARG A 101 -0.36 0.16 12.68
C ARG A 101 1.04 0.74 12.56
N ASN A 102 1.90 0.17 11.73
CA ASN A 102 3.28 0.65 11.53
C ASN A 102 3.32 2.11 11.03
N VAL A 103 2.40 2.48 10.13
CA VAL A 103 2.29 3.86 9.63
C VAL A 103 1.90 4.82 10.76
N LEU A 104 0.89 4.45 11.55
CA LEU A 104 0.42 5.29 12.66
C LEU A 104 1.44 5.39 13.80
N GLU A 105 2.12 4.29 14.14
CA GLU A 105 3.24 4.30 15.09
C GLU A 105 4.39 5.19 14.60
N GLY A 106 4.68 5.18 13.30
CA GLY A 106 5.68 6.06 12.71
C GLY A 106 5.28 7.54 12.78
N VAL A 107 4.01 7.86 12.55
CA VAL A 107 3.48 9.22 12.75
C VAL A 107 3.55 9.63 14.21
N HIS A 108 3.09 8.74 15.12
CA HIS A 108 3.13 8.99 16.57
C HIS A 108 4.57 9.26 17.03
N ALA A 109 5.54 8.43 16.63
CA ALA A 109 6.96 8.63 16.97
C ALA A 109 7.47 10.00 16.49
N GLY A 110 7.13 10.41 15.26
CA GLY A 110 7.49 11.73 14.75
C GLY A 110 6.91 12.87 15.57
N VAL A 111 5.65 12.78 16.01
CA VAL A 111 5.00 13.77 16.87
C VAL A 111 5.67 13.80 18.25
N MET A 112 6.01 12.64 18.83
CA MET A 112 6.75 12.54 20.09
C MET A 112 8.16 13.15 20.02
N GLU A 113 8.78 13.15 18.83
CA GLU A 113 10.05 13.85 18.55
C GLU A 113 9.86 15.38 18.39
N GLY A 114 8.65 15.90 18.56
CA GLY A 114 8.33 17.32 18.42
C GLY A 114 8.10 17.79 17.00
N ARG A 115 7.95 16.89 16.03
CA ARG A 115 7.62 17.25 14.64
C ARG A 115 6.15 17.62 14.53
N ARG A 116 5.82 18.46 13.55
CA ARG A 116 4.43 18.69 13.17
C ARG A 116 3.79 17.41 12.65
N LEU A 117 2.48 17.26 12.85
CA LEU A 117 1.74 16.09 12.35
C LEU A 117 1.90 15.91 10.83
N SER A 118 1.78 17.01 10.08
CA SER A 118 1.99 17.03 8.63
C SER A 118 3.37 16.55 8.19
N ASP A 119 4.42 16.92 8.93
CA ASP A 119 5.79 16.51 8.69
C ASP A 119 6.00 15.03 9.04
N ALA A 120 5.48 14.60 10.19
CA ALA A 120 5.50 13.20 10.61
C ALA A 120 4.77 12.28 9.60
N MET A 121 3.62 12.72 9.06
CA MET A 121 2.91 12.04 7.97
C MET A 121 3.72 11.98 6.68
N SER A 122 4.51 13.01 6.37
CA SER A 122 5.34 13.06 5.17
C SER A 122 6.43 12.00 5.18
N LEU A 123 6.95 11.66 6.34
CA LEU A 123 7.97 10.61 6.51
C LEU A 123 7.42 9.21 6.25
N GLN A 124 6.09 9.01 6.26
CA GLN A 124 5.46 7.72 5.99
C GLN A 124 5.28 7.42 4.49
N GLY A 125 6.02 8.10 3.63
CA GLY A 125 6.05 7.85 2.20
C GLY A 125 4.71 8.19 1.51
N GLN A 126 4.09 7.21 0.88
CA GLN A 126 2.84 7.40 0.12
C GLN A 126 1.57 7.10 0.94
N ALA A 127 1.69 6.89 2.26
CA ALA A 127 0.55 6.54 3.10
C ALA A 127 -0.53 7.63 3.11
N PHE A 128 -0.11 8.89 3.09
CA PHE A 128 -0.99 10.05 3.09
C PHE A 128 -0.86 10.86 1.78
N PRO A 129 -1.97 11.16 1.07
CA PRO A 129 -1.93 11.97 -0.14
C PRO A 129 -1.34 13.36 0.09
N PRO A 130 -0.68 13.98 -0.92
CA PRO A 130 -0.08 15.31 -0.76
C PRO A 130 -1.09 16.39 -0.32
N LEU A 131 -2.29 16.39 -0.92
CA LEU A 131 -3.37 17.32 -0.56
C LEU A 131 -3.81 17.15 0.90
N TYR A 132 -3.93 15.90 1.36
CA TYR A 132 -4.29 15.59 2.75
C TYR A 132 -3.27 16.21 3.72
N ARG A 133 -1.98 16.01 3.48
CA ARG A 133 -0.89 16.57 4.31
C ARG A 133 -0.87 18.09 4.29
N ALA A 134 -1.12 18.71 3.15
CA ALA A 134 -1.19 20.17 3.04
C ALA A 134 -2.37 20.75 3.85
N MET A 135 -3.53 20.08 3.85
CA MET A 135 -4.68 20.49 4.68
C MET A 135 -4.40 20.33 6.17
N VAL A 136 -3.76 19.23 6.57
CA VAL A 136 -3.33 19.02 7.95
C VAL A 136 -2.35 20.11 8.39
N ALA A 137 -1.35 20.44 7.55
CA ALA A 137 -0.40 21.52 7.83
C ALA A 137 -1.08 22.88 8.05
N ALA A 138 -2.08 23.20 7.21
CA ALA A 138 -2.87 24.41 7.36
C ALA A 138 -3.68 24.41 8.67
N GLY A 139 -4.25 23.25 9.04
CA GLY A 139 -4.98 23.07 10.29
C GLY A 139 -4.10 23.24 11.54
N GLU A 140 -2.87 22.70 11.48
CA GLU A 140 -1.87 22.89 12.54
C GLU A 140 -1.45 24.36 12.69
N ALA A 141 -1.16 25.01 11.56
CA ALA A 141 -0.72 26.41 11.55
C ALA A 141 -1.79 27.39 12.06
N SER A 142 -3.07 27.07 11.81
CA SER A 142 -4.21 27.90 12.24
C SER A 142 -4.76 27.53 13.63
N GLY A 143 -4.26 26.47 14.26
CA GLY A 143 -4.81 25.94 15.52
C GLY A 143 -6.19 25.27 15.37
N ALA A 144 -6.65 25.06 14.13
CA ALA A 144 -7.96 24.48 13.82
C ALA A 144 -7.87 23.02 13.32
N LEU A 145 -6.90 22.26 13.85
CA LEU A 145 -6.62 20.89 13.40
C LEU A 145 -7.85 19.99 13.47
N ALA A 146 -8.60 20.02 14.56
CA ALA A 146 -9.80 19.20 14.74
C ALA A 146 -10.84 19.47 13.64
N ALA A 147 -11.14 20.73 13.35
CA ALA A 147 -12.10 21.12 12.32
C ALA A 147 -11.65 20.72 10.91
N ILE A 148 -10.34 20.82 10.63
CA ILE A 148 -9.78 20.38 9.33
C ILE A 148 -9.84 18.86 9.19
N LEU A 149 -9.51 18.11 10.24
CA LEU A 149 -9.61 16.65 10.24
C LEU A 149 -11.06 16.18 10.06
N GLU A 150 -12.02 16.85 10.66
CA GLU A 150 -13.44 16.56 10.47
C GLU A 150 -13.88 16.76 9.02
N ARG A 151 -13.52 17.90 8.41
CA ARG A 151 -13.79 18.16 6.98
C ARG A 151 -13.11 17.16 6.05
N LEU A 152 -11.89 16.75 6.38
CA LEU A 152 -11.17 15.71 5.64
C LEU A 152 -11.89 14.36 5.74
N ALA A 153 -12.33 13.98 6.93
CA ALA A 153 -13.09 12.77 7.15
C ALA A 153 -14.39 12.75 6.34
N ASP A 154 -15.15 13.86 6.40
CA ASP A 154 -16.40 14.03 5.62
C ASP A 154 -16.15 13.89 4.11
N GLY A 155 -15.09 14.54 3.60
CA GLY A 155 -14.71 14.46 2.20
C GLY A 155 -14.37 13.04 1.77
N LEU A 156 -13.52 12.35 2.54
CA LEU A 156 -13.11 10.97 2.27
C LEU A 156 -14.28 9.99 2.33
N GLU A 157 -15.22 10.17 3.26
CA GLU A 157 -16.42 9.33 3.37
C GLU A 157 -17.36 9.55 2.20
N ARG A 158 -17.59 10.81 1.79
CA ARG A 158 -18.40 11.13 0.59
C ARG A 158 -17.82 10.51 -0.66
N ASP A 159 -16.48 10.60 -0.84
CA ASP A 159 -15.79 9.98 -1.97
C ASP A 159 -16.02 8.46 -2.02
N GLN A 160 -16.03 7.78 -0.87
CA GLN A 160 -16.32 6.35 -0.81
C GLN A 160 -17.77 6.03 -1.21
N VAL A 161 -18.73 6.81 -0.72
CA VAL A 161 -20.15 6.63 -1.09
C VAL A 161 -20.34 6.83 -2.59
N VAL A 162 -19.73 7.86 -3.16
CA VAL A 162 -19.82 8.13 -4.61
C VAL A 162 -19.18 6.99 -5.41
N ARG A 163 -17.99 6.54 -5.03
CA ARG A 163 -17.33 5.39 -5.68
C ARG A 163 -18.18 4.12 -5.62
N GLY A 164 -18.77 3.84 -4.45
CA GLY A 164 -19.67 2.71 -4.30
C GLY A 164 -20.87 2.79 -5.25
N LYS A 165 -21.52 3.94 -5.35
CA LYS A 165 -22.66 4.17 -6.26
C LYS A 165 -22.25 3.99 -7.72
N VAL A 166 -21.10 4.51 -8.14
CA VAL A 166 -20.59 4.38 -9.51
C VAL A 166 -20.33 2.92 -9.85
N ILE A 167 -19.66 2.18 -8.97
CA ILE A 167 -19.39 0.75 -9.19
C ILE A 167 -20.72 -0.02 -9.33
N THR A 168 -21.68 0.21 -8.42
CA THR A 168 -22.98 -0.46 -8.48
C THR A 168 -23.72 -0.11 -9.76
N ALA A 169 -23.69 1.14 -10.21
CA ALA A 169 -24.33 1.57 -11.46
C ALA A 169 -23.71 0.93 -12.70
N LEU A 170 -22.42 0.61 -12.67
CA LEU A 170 -21.70 -0.03 -13.78
C LEU A 170 -21.91 -1.55 -13.86
N VAL A 171 -22.40 -2.19 -12.80
CA VAL A 171 -22.66 -3.64 -12.78
C VAL A 171 -23.69 -4.02 -13.85
N TYR A 172 -24.79 -3.28 -13.96
CA TYR A 172 -25.85 -3.58 -14.93
C TYR A 172 -25.36 -3.50 -16.39
N PRO A 173 -24.73 -2.41 -16.86
CA PRO A 173 -24.16 -2.35 -18.19
C PRO A 173 -23.12 -3.45 -18.45
N ALA A 174 -22.27 -3.78 -17.46
CA ALA A 174 -21.27 -4.82 -17.60
C ALA A 174 -21.90 -6.20 -17.82
N VAL A 175 -22.91 -6.56 -17.05
CA VAL A 175 -23.65 -7.82 -17.22
C VAL A 175 -24.30 -7.87 -18.61
N LEU A 176 -24.95 -6.78 -19.02
CA LEU A 176 -25.61 -6.72 -20.34
C LEU A 176 -24.58 -6.87 -21.48
N ALA A 177 -23.43 -6.22 -21.38
CA ALA A 177 -22.35 -6.33 -22.36
C ALA A 177 -21.82 -7.77 -22.47
N VAL A 178 -21.62 -8.45 -21.33
CA VAL A 178 -21.17 -9.84 -21.30
C VAL A 178 -22.19 -10.77 -21.96
N VAL A 179 -23.49 -10.61 -21.66
CA VAL A 179 -24.56 -11.40 -22.28
C VAL A 179 -24.63 -11.14 -23.77
N ALA A 180 -24.60 -9.89 -24.22
CA ALA A 180 -24.64 -9.52 -25.62
C ALA A 180 -23.45 -10.12 -26.38
N LEU A 181 -22.24 -10.01 -25.84
CA LEU A 181 -21.02 -10.59 -26.42
C LEU A 181 -21.13 -12.12 -26.50
N GLY A 182 -21.66 -12.76 -25.46
CA GLY A 182 -21.92 -14.20 -25.45
C GLY A 182 -22.88 -14.65 -26.52
N VAL A 183 -23.98 -13.93 -26.73
CA VAL A 183 -24.96 -14.21 -27.77
C VAL A 183 -24.37 -14.04 -29.17
N ILE A 184 -23.63 -12.94 -29.41
CA ILE A 184 -22.95 -12.70 -30.70
C ILE A 184 -21.97 -13.83 -30.98
N THR A 185 -21.14 -14.21 -30.01
CA THR A 185 -20.17 -15.30 -30.17
C THR A 185 -20.85 -16.64 -30.47
N ALA A 186 -21.95 -16.93 -29.76
CA ALA A 186 -22.73 -18.15 -30.01
C ALA A 186 -23.33 -18.18 -31.45
N LEU A 187 -23.89 -17.04 -31.87
CA LEU A 187 -24.43 -16.92 -33.23
C LEU A 187 -23.34 -17.14 -34.30
N MET A 188 -22.17 -16.53 -34.13
CA MET A 188 -21.02 -16.70 -35.04
C MET A 188 -20.51 -18.14 -35.04
N MET A 189 -20.52 -18.82 -33.90
CA MET A 189 -19.99 -20.18 -33.82
C MET A 189 -20.96 -21.27 -34.30
N PHE A 190 -22.27 -21.06 -34.09
CA PHE A 190 -23.28 -22.10 -34.39
C PHE A 190 -24.18 -21.79 -35.60
N VAL A 191 -24.51 -20.52 -35.83
CA VAL A 191 -25.47 -20.14 -36.87
C VAL A 191 -24.77 -19.86 -38.20
N VAL A 192 -23.68 -19.10 -38.14
CA VAL A 192 -22.95 -18.74 -39.38
C VAL A 192 -22.49 -19.97 -40.17
N PRO A 193 -21.87 -21.00 -39.54
CA PRO A 193 -21.47 -22.23 -40.30
C PRO A 193 -22.67 -22.94 -40.95
N LYS A 194 -23.79 -23.08 -40.24
CA LYS A 194 -24.99 -23.72 -40.78
C LYS A 194 -25.56 -22.98 -41.97
N VAL A 195 -25.52 -21.66 -41.96
CA VAL A 195 -25.97 -20.84 -43.09
C VAL A 195 -25.02 -21.00 -44.27
N VAL A 196 -23.70 -21.01 -44.06
CA VAL A 196 -22.71 -21.24 -45.12
C VAL A 196 -22.90 -22.62 -45.75
N ASP A 197 -23.03 -23.69 -44.98
CA ASP A 197 -23.26 -25.05 -45.45
C ASP A 197 -24.55 -25.16 -46.30
N GLN A 198 -25.58 -24.40 -45.95
CA GLN A 198 -26.85 -24.39 -46.69
C GLN A 198 -26.73 -23.66 -48.06
N PHE A 199 -25.93 -22.59 -48.13
CA PHE A 199 -25.65 -21.89 -49.37
C PHE A 199 -24.76 -22.73 -50.32
N ASP A 200 -23.76 -23.42 -49.78
CA ASP A 200 -22.90 -24.32 -50.57
C ASP A 200 -23.69 -25.48 -51.17
N SER A 201 -24.71 -26.00 -50.44
CA SER A 201 -25.57 -27.05 -50.93
C SER A 201 -26.52 -26.61 -52.06
N MET A 202 -26.82 -25.30 -52.14
CA MET A 202 -27.66 -24.71 -53.21
C MET A 202 -26.90 -24.15 -54.39
N ASN A 203 -25.56 -24.31 -54.45
CA ASN A 203 -24.68 -23.81 -55.51
C ASN A 203 -24.82 -22.30 -55.82
N GLN A 204 -25.20 -21.51 -54.81
CA GLN A 204 -25.34 -20.04 -54.88
C GLN A 204 -24.13 -19.34 -54.28
N THR A 205 -23.67 -18.28 -54.95
CA THR A 205 -22.51 -17.47 -54.45
C THR A 205 -22.87 -16.69 -53.22
N LEU A 206 -22.05 -16.85 -52.18
CA LEU A 206 -22.21 -16.13 -50.90
C LEU A 206 -22.17 -14.60 -51.06
N PRO A 207 -23.06 -13.84 -50.39
CA PRO A 207 -23.02 -12.39 -50.36
C PRO A 207 -21.67 -11.89 -49.81
N LEU A 208 -21.13 -10.80 -50.38
CA LEU A 208 -19.80 -10.24 -50.09
C LEU A 208 -19.55 -10.01 -48.57
N LEU A 209 -20.59 -9.69 -47.77
CA LEU A 209 -20.50 -9.47 -46.33
C LEU A 209 -20.15 -10.75 -45.54
N THR A 210 -20.65 -11.91 -45.97
CA THR A 210 -20.41 -13.20 -45.31
C THR A 210 -19.02 -13.76 -45.66
N ARG A 211 -18.37 -13.25 -46.74
CA ARG A 211 -17.04 -13.66 -47.17
C ARG A 211 -15.92 -12.95 -46.37
N LEU A 212 -16.28 -11.90 -45.59
CA LEU A 212 -15.32 -11.05 -44.89
C LEU A 212 -15.32 -11.32 -43.35
N VAL A 213 -16.24 -12.18 -42.86
CA VAL A 213 -16.34 -12.65 -41.49
C VAL A 213 -15.77 -14.05 -41.38
#